data_3630cdb3493b0d00809b048b9e71e332
#
_entry.id   3630cdb3493b0d00809b048b9e71e332
#
_cell.length_a   1.000
_cell.length_b   1.000
_cell.length_c   1.000
_cell.angle_alpha   90.00
_cell.angle_beta   90.00
_cell.angle_gamma   90.00
#
_symmetry.space_group_name_H-M   'P 1'
#
loop_
_entity.id
_entity.type
_entity.pdbx_description
1 polymer ?
#
loop_
_entity_poly.entity_id
_entity_poly.type
_entity_poly.pdbx_seq_one_letter_code
_entity_poly.pdbx_strand_id
1 'polypeptide(L)'
;MKRDLQPYPIATDTTVLRSRTWERLKFEIEYGLARGTTANSFIIKGDTKALIDPPGSSFTDVFITGLEKRFDVKLIEYVILGHINPNRGETLKKLLELAPQITFVCSNPAAIALPAILGREDLKIIAIKGGDSIDLGKGHVLKFILAPTPRWPDRLLTYDSKTQILYTDKLFGCHVCGDQVFDEGWESYSEDRRYYFDCLMAPAAKQISSTLDRISEYPISLYATGHGPLVKYGLTELTNLYQQWSKAQSSQSLSVVLIYASAYGNTATVAQAIASGITKAGVGVESINCEFVEPAEIKAALERCAGFIIGSPTLGGHAPTPIQTALGVILSSAQKTKLAGVFGSFGWSGEAIDLLETKLKDAGYKLGFEPIRVKFKPTEMTLKQCEETGTDFAQAVKKAKKASIPKAKIGEATTDRVEQAVGRIVGSMTIVTTQQGDLSGAMLASWVSQATFNPPGLTVAVAKERAIESLMHQDGKFVLNILEQDKHIPLMKHFLKPFAPGEDRFVGVNMETATNGCPILTDSLAYLECNVQSRMECGDHWLIYATIDTGKVFNSSGVTAVHHRKSGSHY
;
A
#
# COMPACT_ATOMS: atom_id res chain seq x y z
N MET A 1 15.55 19.46 -2.38
CA MET A 1 14.89 19.52 -1.05
C MET A 1 15.74 18.84 0.01
N LYS A 2 15.61 19.24 1.25
CA LYS A 2 16.59 18.89 2.28
C LYS A 2 16.23 17.57 2.96
N ARG A 3 17.08 16.54 2.83
CA ARG A 3 17.07 15.38 3.72
C ARG A 3 17.91 15.71 4.94
N ASP A 4 17.47 15.30 6.12
CA ASP A 4 18.19 15.49 7.35
C ASP A 4 18.11 14.27 8.28
N LEU A 5 18.88 14.32 9.38
CA LEU A 5 18.82 13.36 10.46
C LEU A 5 18.44 14.08 11.75
N GLN A 6 17.31 13.67 12.32
CA GLN A 6 16.84 14.14 13.63
C GLN A 6 17.13 13.08 14.69
N PRO A 7 18.13 13.26 15.56
CA PRO A 7 18.32 12.41 16.73
C PRO A 7 17.43 12.88 17.88
N TYR A 8 16.85 11.93 18.61
CA TYR A 8 16.04 12.25 19.79
C TYR A 8 16.15 11.12 20.85
N PRO A 9 16.42 11.43 22.14
CA PRO A 9 16.40 10.43 23.21
C PRO A 9 14.94 10.03 23.48
N ILE A 10 14.64 8.73 23.39
CA ILE A 10 13.29 8.19 23.60
C ILE A 10 13.12 7.45 24.92
N ALA A 11 14.22 6.98 25.49
CA ALA A 11 14.30 6.38 26.83
C ALA A 11 15.73 6.45 27.34
N THR A 12 15.98 5.96 28.57
CA THR A 12 17.32 5.85 29.14
C THR A 12 18.19 4.99 28.22
N ASP A 13 19.36 5.50 27.89
CA ASP A 13 20.35 4.87 27.00
C ASP A 13 19.85 4.59 25.56
N THR A 14 18.65 5.07 25.19
CA THR A 14 18.02 4.77 23.90
C THR A 14 17.73 6.04 23.12
N THR A 15 18.24 6.11 21.89
CA THR A 15 18.07 7.26 20.99
C THR A 15 17.51 6.80 19.65
N VAL A 16 16.48 7.49 19.15
CA VAL A 16 16.03 7.34 17.75
C VAL A 16 16.83 8.26 16.83
N LEU A 17 17.20 7.77 15.68
CA LEU A 17 17.83 8.48 14.57
C LEU A 17 16.83 8.49 13.42
N ARG A 18 16.09 9.58 13.27
CA ARG A 18 15.08 9.72 12.23
C ARG A 18 15.70 10.34 10.98
N SER A 19 15.97 9.55 9.96
CA SER A 19 16.31 10.04 8.62
C SER A 19 15.06 10.53 7.94
N ARG A 20 14.97 11.83 7.61
CA ARG A 20 13.73 12.50 7.21
C ARG A 20 13.80 13.01 5.78
N THR A 21 12.68 12.94 5.06
CA THR A 21 12.46 13.61 3.78
C THR A 21 11.00 14.00 3.61
N TRP A 22 10.76 15.21 3.10
CA TRP A 22 9.44 15.68 2.67
C TRP A 22 9.19 15.40 1.20
N GLU A 23 10.18 14.83 0.51
CA GLU A 23 10.05 14.39 -0.87
C GLU A 23 9.37 13.03 -0.94
N ARG A 24 8.63 12.82 -2.02
CA ARG A 24 8.14 11.50 -2.37
C ARG A 24 9.32 10.60 -2.76
N LEU A 25 9.57 9.57 -1.97
CA LEU A 25 10.59 8.57 -2.28
C LEU A 25 10.01 7.45 -3.15
N LYS A 26 10.75 7.09 -4.21
CA LYS A 26 10.29 6.11 -5.20
C LYS A 26 10.47 4.63 -4.81
N PHE A 27 11.13 4.31 -3.71
CA PHE A 27 11.41 2.92 -3.34
C PHE A 27 10.33 2.26 -2.47
N GLU A 28 9.52 3.05 -1.79
CA GLU A 28 8.36 2.60 -0.99
C GLU A 28 7.05 2.94 -1.73
N ILE A 29 7.10 2.86 -3.01
CA ILE A 29 6.23 3.52 -3.97
C ILE A 29 4.84 3.03 -4.02
N GLU A 30 4.62 1.95 -3.50
CA GLU A 30 3.33 1.34 -3.63
C GLU A 30 2.23 2.32 -3.22
N TYR A 31 2.62 3.44 -2.57
CA TYR A 31 1.62 4.31 -1.96
C TYR A 31 2.07 5.76 -2.01
N GLY A 32 1.14 6.63 -2.32
CA GLY A 32 1.41 8.05 -2.39
C GLY A 32 2.00 8.60 -1.10
N LEU A 33 3.29 8.89 -1.11
CA LEU A 33 4.01 9.51 0.01
C LEU A 33 3.83 11.03 -0.03
N ALA A 34 2.58 11.50 -0.10
CA ALA A 34 2.29 12.92 -0.23
C ALA A 34 2.84 13.75 0.93
N ARG A 35 2.89 13.15 2.13
CA ARG A 35 3.40 13.78 3.36
C ARG A 35 4.86 13.44 3.66
N GLY A 36 5.62 12.97 2.67
CA GLY A 36 7.00 12.52 2.84
C GLY A 36 7.12 11.25 3.68
N THR A 37 8.30 10.97 4.21
CA THR A 37 8.53 9.80 5.08
C THR A 37 9.74 9.99 5.97
N THR A 38 9.83 9.11 6.98
CA THR A 38 11.04 8.93 7.79
C THR A 38 11.54 7.50 7.65
N ALA A 39 12.84 7.29 7.86
CA ALA A 39 13.40 5.99 8.19
C ALA A 39 14.00 6.07 9.59
N ASN A 40 13.38 5.38 10.53
CA ASN A 40 13.74 5.43 11.94
C ASN A 40 14.70 4.29 12.26
N SER A 41 15.87 4.63 12.76
CA SER A 41 16.86 3.71 13.30
C SER A 41 17.06 4.00 14.78
N PHE A 42 17.52 3.03 15.56
CA PHE A 42 17.60 3.21 17.00
C PHE A 42 18.97 2.75 17.51
N ILE A 43 19.54 3.50 18.45
CA ILE A 43 20.76 3.13 19.16
C ILE A 43 20.43 2.87 20.62
N ILE A 44 20.87 1.71 21.12
CA ILE A 44 20.84 1.35 22.54
C ILE A 44 22.29 1.33 23.06
N LYS A 45 22.55 2.09 24.14
CA LYS A 45 23.86 2.26 24.76
C LYS A 45 23.97 1.42 26.03
N GLY A 46 23.84 0.11 25.90
CA GLY A 46 24.18 -0.82 26.96
C GLY A 46 25.69 -0.82 27.29
N ASP A 47 26.19 -1.83 27.97
CA ASP A 47 27.61 -2.11 28.01
C ASP A 47 28.11 -2.47 26.61
N THR A 48 27.33 -3.29 25.90
CA THR A 48 27.42 -3.52 24.46
C THR A 48 26.45 -2.58 23.71
N LYS A 49 26.87 -1.99 22.59
CA LYS A 49 26.03 -1.07 21.80
C LYS A 49 25.37 -1.78 20.63
N ALA A 50 24.08 -1.52 20.46
CA ALA A 50 23.30 -2.06 19.35
C ALA A 50 22.68 -0.93 18.51
N LEU A 51 22.73 -1.10 17.19
CA LEU A 51 22.01 -0.29 16.21
C LEU A 51 20.87 -1.12 15.61
N ILE A 52 19.65 -0.62 15.67
CA ILE A 52 18.46 -1.31 15.15
C ILE A 52 17.99 -0.60 13.87
N ASP A 53 17.71 -1.36 12.84
CA ASP A 53 17.11 -0.95 11.57
C ASP A 53 17.80 0.24 10.88
N PRO A 54 19.07 0.13 10.45
CA PRO A 54 19.68 1.13 9.58
C PRO A 54 18.83 1.38 8.33
N PRO A 55 18.77 2.65 7.83
CA PRO A 55 17.86 3.01 6.75
C PRO A 55 18.30 2.44 5.40
N GLY A 56 17.43 2.53 4.39
CA GLY A 56 17.74 2.21 3.00
C GLY A 56 18.59 3.26 2.30
N SER A 57 19.06 2.94 1.08
CA SER A 57 20.03 3.69 0.26
C SER A 57 19.70 5.17 0.07
N SER A 58 18.41 5.53 0.02
CA SER A 58 18.00 6.93 -0.10
C SER A 58 18.44 7.83 1.06
N PHE A 59 18.81 7.25 2.19
CA PHE A 59 19.24 7.97 3.38
C PHE A 59 20.68 7.66 3.81
N THR A 60 21.40 6.82 3.08
CA THR A 60 22.74 6.35 3.48
C THR A 60 23.66 7.49 3.90
N ASP A 61 23.86 8.51 3.05
CA ASP A 61 24.84 9.57 3.31
C ASP A 61 24.45 10.45 4.50
N VAL A 62 23.18 10.85 4.60
CA VAL A 62 22.71 11.68 5.72
C VAL A 62 22.73 10.89 7.03
N PHE A 63 22.42 9.61 6.98
CA PHE A 63 22.45 8.73 8.15
C PHE A 63 23.88 8.50 8.64
N ILE A 64 24.79 8.05 7.78
CA ILE A 64 26.20 7.77 8.14
C ILE A 64 26.87 9.04 8.68
N THR A 65 26.80 10.15 7.93
CA THR A 65 27.35 11.43 8.38
C THR A 65 26.80 11.89 9.73
N GLY A 66 25.51 11.71 9.93
CA GLY A 66 24.86 12.09 11.18
C GLY A 66 25.16 11.15 12.34
N LEU A 67 25.40 9.87 12.06
CA LEU A 67 25.80 8.87 13.03
C LEU A 67 27.22 9.14 13.53
N GLU A 68 28.21 9.29 12.62
CA GLU A 68 29.61 9.56 12.95
C GLU A 68 29.80 10.84 13.78
N LYS A 69 29.00 11.88 13.52
CA LYS A 69 29.05 13.13 14.30
C LYS A 69 28.60 12.98 15.76
N ARG A 70 27.90 11.90 16.12
CA ARG A 70 27.22 11.75 17.41
C ARG A 70 27.62 10.52 18.18
N PHE A 71 28.12 9.51 17.48
CA PHE A 71 28.48 8.21 18.05
C PHE A 71 29.77 7.72 17.43
N ASP A 72 30.60 7.13 18.26
CA ASP A 72 31.73 6.36 17.76
C ASP A 72 31.21 5.02 17.18
N VAL A 73 31.11 4.98 15.85
CA VAL A 73 30.56 3.84 15.09
C VAL A 73 31.33 2.56 15.37
N LYS A 74 32.64 2.67 15.69
CA LYS A 74 33.49 1.52 16.03
C LYS A 74 33.08 0.82 17.32
N LEU A 75 32.26 1.46 18.15
CA LEU A 75 31.73 0.87 19.36
C LEU A 75 30.42 0.10 19.15
N ILE A 76 29.88 0.07 17.94
CA ILE A 76 28.69 -0.71 17.61
C ILE A 76 29.12 -2.16 17.41
N GLU A 77 28.59 -3.05 18.25
CA GLU A 77 28.86 -4.48 18.16
C GLU A 77 27.74 -5.23 17.43
N TYR A 78 26.49 -4.84 17.66
CA TYR A 78 25.34 -5.46 17.03
C TYR A 78 24.60 -4.52 16.08
N VAL A 79 24.25 -5.03 14.90
CA VAL A 79 23.28 -4.42 14.00
C VAL A 79 22.10 -5.37 13.87
N ILE A 80 20.95 -4.96 14.43
CA ILE A 80 19.72 -5.75 14.47
C ILE A 80 18.83 -5.34 13.30
N LEU A 81 18.36 -6.32 12.53
CA LEU A 81 17.60 -6.10 11.31
C LEU A 81 16.18 -6.66 11.46
N GLY A 82 15.19 -5.78 11.49
CA GLY A 82 13.77 -6.13 11.51
C GLY A 82 13.31 -6.81 10.22
N HIS A 83 13.88 -6.43 9.09
CA HIS A 83 13.82 -7.12 7.80
C HIS A 83 14.99 -6.68 6.93
N ILE A 84 15.26 -7.40 5.85
CA ILE A 84 16.30 -7.04 4.89
C ILE A 84 15.76 -6.97 3.47
N ASN A 85 16.28 -6.03 2.70
CA ASN A 85 16.06 -5.92 1.26
C ASN A 85 17.29 -5.30 0.58
N PRO A 86 17.44 -5.39 -0.74
CA PRO A 86 18.58 -4.81 -1.46
C PRO A 86 18.80 -3.32 -1.22
N ASN A 87 17.75 -2.56 -0.91
CA ASN A 87 17.87 -1.11 -0.65
C ASN A 87 18.66 -0.80 0.65
N ARG A 88 18.72 -1.72 1.62
CA ARG A 88 19.53 -1.55 2.84
C ARG A 88 21.00 -1.88 2.61
N GLY A 89 21.34 -2.60 1.55
CA GLY A 89 22.70 -3.11 1.28
C GLY A 89 23.77 -2.03 1.29
N GLU A 90 23.52 -0.87 0.68
CA GLU A 90 24.48 0.23 0.63
C GLU A 90 24.83 0.79 2.02
N THR A 91 23.82 1.06 2.85
CA THR A 91 24.04 1.54 4.22
C THR A 91 24.78 0.52 5.07
N LEU A 92 24.42 -0.77 4.95
CA LEU A 92 25.09 -1.84 5.70
C LEU A 92 26.54 -2.03 5.26
N LYS A 93 26.87 -1.88 3.98
CA LYS A 93 28.26 -1.91 3.48
C LYS A 93 29.09 -0.78 4.08
N LYS A 94 28.58 0.45 4.07
CA LYS A 94 29.27 1.59 4.69
C LYS A 94 29.46 1.41 6.21
N LEU A 95 28.49 0.84 6.90
CA LEU A 95 28.65 0.50 8.34
C LEU A 95 29.75 -0.53 8.57
N LEU A 96 29.86 -1.57 7.74
CA LEU A 96 30.94 -2.58 7.82
C LEU A 96 32.32 -2.00 7.49
N GLU A 97 32.39 -1.02 6.59
CA GLU A 97 33.65 -0.30 6.31
C GLU A 97 34.13 0.49 7.54
N LEU A 98 33.21 1.12 8.28
CA LEU A 98 33.51 1.90 9.49
C LEU A 98 33.74 1.03 10.72
N ALA A 99 33.05 -0.10 10.82
CA ALA A 99 33.03 -1.00 11.97
C ALA A 99 33.01 -2.47 11.52
N PRO A 100 34.17 -3.03 11.09
CA PRO A 100 34.26 -4.40 10.57
C PRO A 100 33.93 -5.49 11.60
N GLN A 101 33.93 -5.15 12.88
CA GLN A 101 33.58 -6.07 13.97
C GLN A 101 32.10 -6.34 14.13
N ILE A 102 31.23 -5.59 13.47
CA ILE A 102 29.77 -5.71 13.58
C ILE A 102 29.31 -7.15 13.39
N THR A 103 28.44 -7.58 14.30
CA THR A 103 27.68 -8.82 14.20
C THR A 103 26.23 -8.47 13.83
N PHE A 104 25.74 -9.00 12.74
CA PHE A 104 24.34 -8.85 12.35
C PHE A 104 23.47 -9.80 13.15
N VAL A 105 22.34 -9.28 13.66
CA VAL A 105 21.32 -10.05 14.37
C VAL A 105 20.04 -9.98 13.56
N CYS A 106 19.56 -11.10 13.06
CA CYS A 106 18.39 -11.13 12.16
C CYS A 106 17.73 -12.51 12.18
N SER A 107 16.57 -12.64 11.55
CA SER A 107 15.90 -13.94 11.38
C SER A 107 16.69 -14.86 10.42
N ASN A 108 16.40 -16.15 10.46
CA ASN A 108 17.08 -17.11 9.58
C ASN A 108 16.92 -16.81 8.07
N PRO A 109 15.74 -16.44 7.54
CA PRO A 109 15.63 -16.03 6.14
C PRO A 109 16.49 -14.82 5.78
N ALA A 110 16.59 -13.83 6.68
CA ALA A 110 17.47 -12.68 6.49
C ALA A 110 18.95 -13.09 6.51
N ALA A 111 19.35 -13.99 7.42
CA ALA A 111 20.73 -14.50 7.52
C ALA A 111 21.20 -15.18 6.22
N ILE A 112 20.29 -15.91 5.56
CA ILE A 112 20.56 -16.55 4.26
C ILE A 112 20.69 -15.52 3.13
N ALA A 113 19.89 -14.46 3.14
CA ALA A 113 19.89 -13.45 2.08
C ALA A 113 21.01 -12.41 2.21
N LEU A 114 21.48 -12.14 3.43
CA LEU A 114 22.42 -11.06 3.75
C LEU A 114 23.77 -11.16 2.99
N PRO A 115 24.43 -12.33 2.90
CA PRO A 115 25.68 -12.47 2.13
C PRO A 115 25.55 -12.04 0.68
N ALA A 116 24.49 -12.46 0.01
CA ALA A 116 24.24 -12.10 -1.39
C ALA A 116 23.96 -10.59 -1.57
N ILE A 117 23.23 -9.96 -0.64
CA ILE A 117 22.93 -8.52 -0.67
C ILE A 117 24.20 -7.69 -0.45
N LEU A 118 25.07 -8.12 0.46
CA LEU A 118 26.32 -7.42 0.77
C LEU A 118 27.47 -7.80 -0.16
N GLY A 119 27.36 -8.91 -0.92
CA GLY A 119 28.43 -9.43 -1.75
C GLY A 119 29.63 -9.91 -0.94
N ARG A 120 29.38 -10.48 0.25
CA ARG A 120 30.40 -10.96 1.21
C ARG A 120 29.93 -12.22 1.92
N GLU A 121 30.84 -13.21 2.05
CA GLU A 121 30.58 -14.48 2.74
C GLU A 121 31.15 -14.50 4.18
N ASP A 122 32.02 -13.55 4.53
CA ASP A 122 32.74 -13.48 5.80
C ASP A 122 32.00 -12.69 6.89
N LEU A 123 30.67 -12.67 6.84
CA LEU A 123 29.83 -11.91 7.76
C LEU A 123 29.67 -12.62 9.11
N LYS A 124 29.74 -11.86 10.20
CA LYS A 124 29.33 -12.34 11.52
C LYS A 124 27.81 -12.20 11.64
N ILE A 125 27.11 -13.32 11.76
CA ILE A 125 25.64 -13.34 11.79
C ILE A 125 25.16 -14.20 12.95
N ILE A 126 24.25 -13.66 13.76
CA ILE A 126 23.43 -14.40 14.72
C ILE A 126 22.04 -14.56 14.12
N ALA A 127 21.72 -15.77 13.67
CA ALA A 127 20.39 -16.11 13.15
C ALA A 127 19.46 -16.43 14.33
N ILE A 128 18.46 -15.56 14.54
CA ILE A 128 17.52 -15.62 15.65
C ILE A 128 16.48 -16.73 15.43
N LYS A 129 16.23 -17.49 16.47
CA LYS A 129 15.11 -18.40 16.61
C LYS A 129 14.06 -17.80 17.55
N GLY A 130 12.85 -18.32 17.53
CA GLY A 130 11.81 -17.85 18.45
C GLY A 130 12.21 -18.07 19.93
N GLY A 131 12.08 -17.04 20.74
CA GLY A 131 12.44 -17.05 22.17
C GLY A 131 13.89 -16.69 22.50
N ASP A 132 14.75 -16.46 21.50
CA ASP A 132 16.12 -16.00 21.73
C ASP A 132 16.14 -14.60 22.32
N SER A 133 17.20 -14.28 23.06
CA SER A 133 17.45 -12.96 23.62
C SER A 133 18.95 -12.62 23.62
N ILE A 134 19.25 -11.31 23.65
CA ILE A 134 20.61 -10.77 23.77
C ILE A 134 20.62 -9.78 24.94
N ASP A 135 21.52 -9.97 25.86
CA ASP A 135 21.77 -9.02 26.95
C ASP A 135 22.86 -8.02 26.51
N LEU A 136 22.47 -6.74 26.46
CA LEU A 136 23.38 -5.64 26.13
C LEU A 136 24.04 -5.01 27.37
N GLY A 137 23.76 -5.53 28.56
CA GLY A 137 24.17 -4.91 29.83
C GLY A 137 23.28 -3.74 30.24
N LYS A 138 23.57 -3.14 31.39
CA LYS A 138 22.77 -2.05 32.00
C LYS A 138 21.28 -2.37 32.14
N GLY A 139 20.90 -3.64 32.10
CA GLY A 139 19.53 -4.13 32.19
C GLY A 139 18.78 -4.19 30.84
N HIS A 140 19.41 -3.83 29.73
CA HIS A 140 18.81 -3.98 28.39
C HIS A 140 18.90 -5.44 27.92
N VAL A 141 17.82 -6.18 28.07
CA VAL A 141 17.68 -7.55 27.54
C VAL A 141 16.70 -7.49 26.35
N LEU A 142 17.24 -7.69 25.16
CA LEU A 142 16.50 -7.69 23.92
C LEU A 142 15.91 -9.07 23.67
N LYS A 143 14.59 -9.16 23.59
CA LYS A 143 13.84 -10.38 23.23
C LYS A 143 13.35 -10.29 21.80
N PHE A 144 13.42 -11.38 21.06
CA PHE A 144 13.10 -11.40 19.64
C PHE A 144 11.79 -12.15 19.36
N ILE A 145 10.93 -11.54 18.52
CA ILE A 145 9.62 -12.04 18.15
C ILE A 145 9.57 -12.19 16.64
N LEU A 146 9.56 -13.42 16.14
CA LEU A 146 9.42 -13.69 14.71
C LEU A 146 8.00 -13.27 14.26
N ALA A 147 7.90 -12.44 13.25
CA ALA A 147 6.63 -11.90 12.76
C ALA A 147 6.51 -11.97 11.23
N PRO A 148 6.75 -13.14 10.61
CA PRO A 148 6.80 -13.27 9.16
C PRO A 148 5.47 -12.91 8.49
N THR A 149 5.57 -12.32 7.31
CA THR A 149 4.45 -12.12 6.39
C THR A 149 4.86 -12.60 4.99
N PRO A 150 3.94 -12.84 4.07
CA PRO A 150 4.29 -13.24 2.71
C PRO A 150 5.25 -12.28 2.00
N ARG A 151 5.13 -10.97 2.28
CA ARG A 151 6.02 -9.94 1.72
C ARG A 151 7.38 -9.87 2.44
N TRP A 152 7.38 -10.03 3.76
CA TRP A 152 8.56 -9.99 4.60
C TRP A 152 8.66 -11.28 5.42
N PRO A 153 9.10 -12.39 4.80
CA PRO A 153 9.20 -13.68 5.49
C PRO A 153 10.28 -13.67 6.57
N ASP A 154 11.17 -12.70 6.50
CA ASP A 154 12.29 -12.47 7.41
C ASP A 154 11.96 -11.50 8.56
N ARG A 155 10.72 -11.01 8.68
CA ARG A 155 10.38 -9.97 9.65
C ARG A 155 10.57 -10.41 11.09
N LEU A 156 11.33 -9.58 11.84
CA LEU A 156 11.70 -9.74 13.23
C LEU A 156 11.32 -8.48 14.01
N LEU A 157 10.62 -8.63 15.12
CA LEU A 157 10.39 -7.57 16.08
C LEU A 157 11.37 -7.75 17.26
N THR A 158 11.79 -6.65 17.86
CA THR A 158 12.71 -6.65 18.98
C THR A 158 12.06 -5.94 20.16
N TYR A 159 11.98 -6.57 21.32
CA TYR A 159 11.46 -5.99 22.54
C TYR A 159 12.57 -5.80 23.57
N ASP A 160 12.75 -4.57 24.05
CA ASP A 160 13.67 -4.26 25.14
C ASP A 160 12.92 -4.28 26.49
N SER A 161 13.25 -5.23 27.34
CA SER A 161 12.57 -5.44 28.62
C SER A 161 12.80 -4.31 29.63
N LYS A 162 13.92 -3.57 29.56
CA LYS A 162 14.23 -2.43 30.44
C LYS A 162 13.33 -1.24 30.16
N THR A 163 13.21 -0.88 28.88
CA THR A 163 12.49 0.33 28.46
C THR A 163 11.04 0.05 28.07
N GLN A 164 10.65 -1.22 27.96
CA GLN A 164 9.35 -1.67 27.46
C GLN A 164 9.04 -1.14 26.05
N ILE A 165 10.07 -0.93 25.23
CA ILE A 165 9.97 -0.50 23.85
C ILE A 165 9.91 -1.72 22.93
N LEU A 166 8.92 -1.77 22.04
CA LEU A 166 8.87 -2.72 20.95
C LEU A 166 9.30 -2.04 19.64
N TYR A 167 10.43 -2.48 19.08
CA TYR A 167 10.90 -2.08 17.75
C TYR A 167 10.16 -2.89 16.70
N THR A 168 9.37 -2.21 15.89
CA THR A 168 8.32 -2.86 15.08
C THR A 168 8.59 -2.84 13.59
N ASP A 169 9.68 -2.19 13.15
CA ASP A 169 10.02 -2.00 11.74
C ASP A 169 8.79 -1.54 10.92
N LYS A 170 8.24 -2.38 10.07
CA LYS A 170 7.09 -2.04 9.22
C LYS A 170 5.73 -2.05 9.95
N LEU A 171 5.62 -2.70 11.11
CA LEU A 171 4.33 -2.76 11.80
C LEU A 171 4.01 -1.42 12.49
N PHE A 172 2.75 -0.97 12.44
CA PHE A 172 2.25 0.28 13.03
C PHE A 172 2.82 1.59 12.43
N GLY A 173 3.60 1.52 11.37
CA GLY A 173 4.16 2.69 10.70
C GLY A 173 3.13 3.51 9.94
N CYS A 174 3.57 4.69 9.48
CA CYS A 174 2.90 5.48 8.45
C CYS A 174 3.93 6.35 7.72
N HIS A 175 3.63 6.75 6.47
CA HIS A 175 4.51 7.62 5.71
C HIS A 175 4.12 9.08 5.91
N VAL A 176 4.61 9.63 7.03
CA VAL A 176 4.45 11.04 7.38
C VAL A 176 5.80 11.58 7.86
N CYS A 177 6.25 12.67 7.28
CA CYS A 177 7.44 13.41 7.71
C CYS A 177 7.03 14.65 8.49
N GLY A 178 7.68 14.91 9.62
CA GLY A 178 7.44 16.06 10.46
C GLY A 178 8.45 16.16 11.59
N ASP A 179 8.36 17.23 12.39
CA ASP A 179 9.26 17.48 13.51
C ASP A 179 8.88 16.66 14.76
N GLN A 180 7.62 16.28 14.90
CA GLN A 180 7.15 15.47 16.02
C GLN A 180 7.78 14.07 15.98
N VAL A 181 8.35 13.67 17.12
CA VAL A 181 8.96 12.34 17.28
C VAL A 181 7.91 11.31 17.67
N PHE A 182 6.98 11.70 18.52
CA PHE A 182 5.87 10.86 18.99
C PHE A 182 4.57 11.29 18.32
N ASP A 183 3.58 10.44 18.41
CA ASP A 183 2.25 10.64 17.81
C ASP A 183 1.33 11.50 18.67
N GLU A 184 1.81 12.65 19.14
CA GLU A 184 0.97 13.67 19.79
C GLU A 184 -0.16 14.08 18.84
N GLY A 185 -1.42 14.07 19.33
CA GLY A 185 -2.60 14.24 18.46
C GLY A 185 -2.75 13.09 17.47
N TRP A 186 -2.63 11.85 17.96
CA TRP A 186 -2.59 10.61 17.19
C TRP A 186 -3.76 10.44 16.19
N GLU A 187 -4.90 11.06 16.44
CA GLU A 187 -6.06 11.06 15.54
C GLU A 187 -5.73 11.65 14.17
N SER A 188 -4.83 12.64 14.13
CA SER A 188 -4.42 13.29 12.88
C SER A 188 -3.63 12.37 11.94
N TYR A 189 -3.14 11.23 12.43
CA TYR A 189 -2.45 10.19 11.66
C TYR A 189 -3.34 9.01 11.29
N SER A 190 -4.62 9.02 11.71
CA SER A 190 -5.50 7.84 11.57
C SER A 190 -5.70 7.44 10.11
N GLU A 191 -5.87 8.43 9.22
CA GLU A 191 -6.00 8.19 7.79
C GLU A 191 -4.72 7.62 7.17
N ASP A 192 -3.56 8.20 7.47
CA ASP A 192 -2.26 7.72 6.98
C ASP A 192 -1.97 6.29 7.48
N ARG A 193 -2.30 5.99 8.74
CA ARG A 193 -2.14 4.66 9.34
C ARG A 193 -3.10 3.64 8.74
N ARG A 194 -4.35 4.05 8.49
CA ARG A 194 -5.32 3.19 7.79
C ARG A 194 -4.85 2.89 6.38
N TYR A 195 -4.42 3.90 5.65
CA TYR A 195 -3.89 3.74 4.30
C TYR A 195 -2.65 2.83 4.27
N TYR A 196 -1.74 3.02 5.22
CA TYR A 196 -0.56 2.17 5.38
C TYR A 196 -0.94 0.71 5.67
N PHE A 197 -1.94 0.49 6.54
CA PHE A 197 -2.47 -0.85 6.82
C PHE A 197 -3.06 -1.49 5.58
N ASP A 198 -3.96 -0.82 4.89
CA ASP A 198 -4.64 -1.35 3.70
C ASP A 198 -3.65 -1.73 2.60
N CYS A 199 -2.62 -0.93 2.46
CA CYS A 199 -1.59 -1.13 1.46
C CYS A 199 -0.59 -2.24 1.79
N LEU A 200 -0.16 -2.35 3.02
CA LEU A 200 0.97 -3.20 3.40
C LEU A 200 0.58 -4.40 4.26
N MET A 201 -0.44 -4.27 5.10
CA MET A 201 -0.78 -5.25 6.13
C MET A 201 -2.03 -6.07 5.80
N ALA A 202 -3.01 -5.47 5.13
CA ALA A 202 -4.29 -6.12 4.80
C ALA A 202 -4.12 -7.45 4.05
N PRO A 203 -3.19 -7.58 3.07
CA PRO A 203 -2.96 -8.86 2.37
C PRO A 203 -2.39 -9.98 3.25
N ALA A 204 -1.92 -9.63 4.45
CA ALA A 204 -1.37 -10.55 5.44
C ALA A 204 -2.14 -10.49 6.78
N ALA A 205 -3.42 -10.15 6.75
CA ALA A 205 -4.24 -9.89 7.94
C ALA A 205 -4.21 -11.03 8.97
N LYS A 206 -4.14 -12.29 8.54
CA LYS A 206 -4.01 -13.46 9.43
C LYS A 206 -2.69 -13.44 10.22
N GLN A 207 -1.58 -13.19 9.51
CA GLN A 207 -0.25 -13.11 10.12
C GLN A 207 -0.13 -11.90 11.04
N ILE A 208 -0.78 -10.78 10.67
CA ILE A 208 -0.86 -9.60 11.53
C ILE A 208 -1.62 -9.93 12.81
N SER A 209 -2.82 -10.54 12.74
CA SER A 209 -3.56 -10.96 13.94
C SER A 209 -2.73 -11.86 14.85
N SER A 210 -2.07 -12.90 14.30
CA SER A 210 -1.18 -13.77 15.06
C SER A 210 0.01 -13.03 15.68
N THR A 211 0.51 -11.99 15.03
CA THR A 211 1.58 -11.15 15.60
C THR A 211 1.06 -10.31 16.76
N LEU A 212 -0.15 -9.72 16.62
CA LEU A 212 -0.81 -8.94 17.68
C LEU A 212 -1.06 -9.80 18.93
N ASP A 213 -1.50 -11.04 18.76
CA ASP A 213 -1.69 -11.98 19.88
C ASP A 213 -0.37 -12.23 20.63
N ARG A 214 0.74 -12.46 19.90
CA ARG A 214 2.05 -12.67 20.51
C ARG A 214 2.62 -11.46 21.22
N ILE A 215 2.47 -10.26 20.68
CA ILE A 215 2.98 -9.05 21.33
C ILE A 215 2.13 -8.62 22.53
N SER A 216 0.87 -9.07 22.63
CA SER A 216 0.01 -8.78 23.79
C SER A 216 0.51 -9.37 25.11
N GLU A 217 1.44 -10.33 25.05
CA GLU A 217 2.10 -10.93 26.23
C GLU A 217 3.16 -10.00 26.87
N TYR A 218 3.53 -8.91 26.18
CA TYR A 218 4.58 -8.00 26.62
C TYR A 218 3.99 -6.68 27.13
N PRO A 219 4.49 -6.15 28.27
CA PRO A 219 4.13 -4.80 28.70
C PRO A 219 4.84 -3.77 27.82
N ILE A 220 4.14 -3.24 26.82
CA ILE A 220 4.69 -2.30 25.85
C ILE A 220 4.24 -0.89 26.17
N SER A 221 5.20 0.04 26.27
CA SER A 221 4.96 1.47 26.50
C SER A 221 5.15 2.33 25.26
N LEU A 222 5.81 1.80 24.22
CA LEU A 222 6.14 2.52 22.98
C LEU A 222 6.31 1.53 21.82
N TYR A 223 5.66 1.79 20.70
CA TYR A 223 6.05 1.18 19.42
C TYR A 223 7.07 2.07 18.71
N ALA A 224 8.28 1.56 18.60
CA ALA A 224 9.38 2.17 17.85
C ALA A 224 9.27 1.74 16.37
N THR A 225 8.46 2.47 15.62
CA THR A 225 8.11 2.18 14.22
C THR A 225 9.24 2.54 13.26
N GLY A 226 9.39 1.82 12.16
CA GLY A 226 10.39 2.11 11.13
C GLY A 226 10.09 3.35 10.29
N HIS A 227 8.84 3.82 10.26
CA HIS A 227 8.40 4.99 9.48
C HIS A 227 7.38 5.83 10.25
N GLY A 228 7.44 7.15 10.07
CA GLY A 228 6.54 8.12 10.70
C GLY A 228 6.87 8.41 12.17
N PRO A 229 5.95 9.01 12.93
CA PRO A 229 6.11 9.22 14.37
C PRO A 229 6.03 7.89 15.14
N LEU A 230 6.79 7.81 16.23
CA LEU A 230 6.73 6.69 17.17
C LEU A 230 5.39 6.69 17.89
N VAL A 231 4.83 5.51 18.16
CA VAL A 231 3.48 5.38 18.73
C VAL A 231 3.56 5.26 20.25
N LYS A 232 3.17 6.33 20.92
CA LYS A 232 3.15 6.44 22.38
C LYS A 232 1.76 6.78 22.92
N TYR A 233 1.14 7.78 22.34
CA TYR A 233 -0.13 8.34 22.82
C TYR A 233 -1.34 7.56 22.30
N GLY A 234 -1.30 7.10 21.04
CA GLY A 234 -2.34 6.27 20.43
C GLY A 234 -2.03 4.76 20.43
N LEU A 235 -1.20 4.26 21.35
CA LEU A 235 -0.72 2.87 21.35
C LEU A 235 -1.87 1.86 21.46
N THR A 236 -2.72 2.01 22.44
CA THR A 236 -3.87 1.11 22.68
C THR A 236 -4.88 1.19 21.55
N GLU A 237 -5.20 2.41 21.12
CA GLU A 237 -6.15 2.67 20.05
C GLU A 237 -5.68 2.07 18.74
N LEU A 238 -4.43 2.30 18.37
CA LEU A 238 -3.85 1.75 17.13
C LEU A 238 -3.80 0.21 17.16
N THR A 239 -3.46 -0.39 18.30
CA THR A 239 -3.49 -1.84 18.47
C THR A 239 -4.90 -2.39 18.23
N ASN A 240 -5.91 -1.77 18.85
CA ASN A 240 -7.32 -2.14 18.67
C ASN A 240 -7.77 -1.95 17.22
N LEU A 241 -7.36 -0.87 16.56
CA LEU A 241 -7.67 -0.62 15.16
C LEU A 241 -7.05 -1.69 14.26
N TYR A 242 -5.79 -2.07 14.49
CA TYR A 242 -5.15 -3.15 13.72
C TYR A 242 -5.85 -4.49 13.91
N GLN A 243 -6.33 -4.82 15.11
CA GLN A 243 -7.15 -6.02 15.37
C GLN A 243 -8.47 -5.96 14.60
N GLN A 244 -9.18 -4.82 14.67
CA GLN A 244 -10.45 -4.63 13.96
C GLN A 244 -10.27 -4.71 12.44
N TRP A 245 -9.26 -4.03 11.90
CA TRP A 245 -8.98 -4.03 10.46
C TRP A 245 -8.57 -5.42 9.96
N SER A 246 -7.74 -6.13 10.71
CA SER A 246 -7.33 -7.50 10.37
C SER A 246 -8.52 -8.47 10.41
N LYS A 247 -9.39 -8.34 11.42
CA LYS A 247 -10.62 -9.14 11.52
C LYS A 247 -11.57 -8.82 10.37
N ALA A 248 -11.81 -7.53 10.08
CA ALA A 248 -12.66 -7.10 8.98
C ALA A 248 -12.15 -7.64 7.63
N GLN A 249 -10.84 -7.59 7.38
CA GLN A 249 -10.22 -8.11 6.17
C GLN A 249 -10.36 -9.64 6.07
N SER A 250 -10.13 -10.36 7.17
CA SER A 250 -10.21 -11.84 7.20
C SER A 250 -11.63 -12.37 7.14
N SER A 251 -12.62 -11.57 7.56
CA SER A 251 -14.05 -11.95 7.59
C SER A 251 -14.83 -11.55 6.34
N GLN A 252 -14.16 -11.01 5.31
CA GLN A 252 -14.82 -10.69 4.04
C GLN A 252 -15.48 -11.93 3.43
N SER A 253 -16.76 -11.81 3.09
CA SER A 253 -17.54 -12.92 2.50
C SER A 253 -17.08 -13.32 1.10
N LEU A 254 -16.28 -12.49 0.48
CA LEU A 254 -15.70 -12.67 -0.84
C LEU A 254 -14.20 -12.39 -0.77
N SER A 255 -13.39 -13.36 -1.15
CA SER A 255 -11.94 -13.23 -1.11
C SER A 255 -11.26 -13.74 -2.37
N VAL A 256 -10.07 -13.22 -2.63
CA VAL A 256 -9.15 -13.63 -3.70
C VAL A 256 -7.87 -14.12 -3.05
N VAL A 257 -7.32 -15.24 -3.55
CA VAL A 257 -6.00 -15.71 -3.15
C VAL A 257 -4.97 -15.25 -4.18
N LEU A 258 -3.90 -14.61 -3.72
CA LEU A 258 -2.82 -14.10 -4.53
C LEU A 258 -1.54 -14.88 -4.19
N ILE A 259 -1.13 -15.77 -5.10
CA ILE A 259 -0.04 -16.75 -4.94
C ILE A 259 1.17 -16.26 -5.74
N TYR A 260 2.34 -16.19 -5.14
CA TYR A 260 3.55 -15.76 -5.86
C TYR A 260 4.84 -16.31 -5.24
N ALA A 261 5.93 -16.23 -5.99
CA ALA A 261 7.31 -16.28 -5.51
C ALA A 261 8.06 -15.03 -5.98
N SER A 262 9.15 -14.64 -5.31
CA SER A 262 9.84 -13.40 -5.63
C SER A 262 11.33 -13.44 -5.29
N ALA A 263 12.19 -13.68 -6.26
CA ALA A 263 13.64 -13.79 -6.07
C ALA A 263 14.31 -12.45 -5.68
N TYR A 264 13.88 -11.32 -6.27
CA TYR A 264 14.51 -10.01 -6.10
C TYR A 264 13.53 -8.93 -5.61
N GLY A 265 12.39 -9.31 -5.08
CA GLY A 265 11.36 -8.39 -4.58
C GLY A 265 10.43 -7.77 -5.64
N ASN A 266 10.77 -7.82 -6.94
CA ASN A 266 9.96 -7.18 -7.99
C ASN A 266 8.58 -7.83 -8.13
N THR A 267 8.50 -9.17 -8.16
CA THR A 267 7.21 -9.88 -8.22
C THR A 267 6.37 -9.60 -6.97
N ALA A 268 6.99 -9.56 -5.79
CA ALA A 268 6.30 -9.22 -4.54
C ALA A 268 5.74 -7.79 -4.55
N THR A 269 6.46 -6.83 -5.15
CA THR A 269 6.00 -5.44 -5.30
C THR A 269 4.78 -5.36 -6.22
N VAL A 270 4.78 -6.08 -7.34
CA VAL A 270 3.63 -6.19 -8.25
C VAL A 270 2.44 -6.85 -7.55
N ALA A 271 2.68 -7.96 -6.83
CA ALA A 271 1.66 -8.65 -6.04
C ALA A 271 0.97 -7.71 -5.04
N GLN A 272 1.76 -6.87 -4.37
CA GLN A 272 1.25 -5.92 -3.40
C GLN A 272 0.37 -4.83 -4.03
N ALA A 273 0.76 -4.32 -5.20
CA ALA A 273 -0.06 -3.34 -5.92
C ALA A 273 -1.40 -3.93 -6.38
N ILE A 274 -1.40 -5.17 -6.89
CA ILE A 274 -2.64 -5.90 -7.23
C ILE A 274 -3.51 -6.10 -5.98
N ALA A 275 -2.91 -6.53 -4.87
CA ALA A 275 -3.62 -6.74 -3.61
C ALA A 275 -4.26 -5.45 -3.06
N SER A 276 -3.57 -4.31 -3.19
CA SER A 276 -4.11 -2.98 -2.83
C SER A 276 -5.39 -2.68 -3.62
N GLY A 277 -5.38 -2.89 -4.94
CA GLY A 277 -6.57 -2.69 -5.79
C GLY A 277 -7.74 -3.60 -5.39
N ILE A 278 -7.48 -4.86 -5.06
CA ILE A 278 -8.51 -5.82 -4.59
C ILE A 278 -9.12 -5.33 -3.27
N THR A 279 -8.27 -4.90 -2.33
CA THR A 279 -8.70 -4.37 -1.01
C THR A 279 -9.55 -3.11 -1.17
N LYS A 280 -9.14 -2.17 -2.03
CA LYS A 280 -9.90 -0.95 -2.36
C LYS A 280 -11.29 -1.26 -2.88
N ALA A 281 -11.41 -2.30 -3.69
CA ALA A 281 -12.70 -2.75 -4.19
C ALA A 281 -13.56 -3.48 -3.12
N GLY A 282 -13.12 -3.55 -1.86
CA GLY A 282 -13.88 -4.19 -0.78
C GLY A 282 -14.02 -5.70 -0.97
N VAL A 283 -12.96 -6.34 -1.44
CA VAL A 283 -12.83 -7.81 -1.54
C VAL A 283 -11.65 -8.21 -0.67
N GLY A 284 -11.80 -9.29 0.09
CA GLY A 284 -10.72 -9.83 0.91
C GLY A 284 -9.60 -10.35 0.01
N VAL A 285 -8.35 -10.16 0.44
CA VAL A 285 -7.19 -10.72 -0.25
C VAL A 285 -6.32 -11.49 0.73
N GLU A 286 -5.95 -12.71 0.36
CA GLU A 286 -4.99 -13.53 1.08
C GLU A 286 -3.77 -13.72 0.20
N SER A 287 -2.67 -13.06 0.55
CA SER A 287 -1.39 -13.22 -0.14
C SER A 287 -0.64 -14.44 0.39
N ILE A 288 -0.07 -15.22 -0.51
CA ILE A 288 0.74 -16.40 -0.22
C ILE A 288 2.04 -16.32 -1.00
N ASN A 289 3.15 -16.21 -0.30
CA ASN A 289 4.46 -16.44 -0.90
C ASN A 289 4.76 -17.95 -0.82
N CYS A 290 4.69 -18.63 -1.96
CA CYS A 290 4.80 -20.09 -2.04
C CYS A 290 6.24 -20.62 -1.80
N GLU A 291 7.22 -19.74 -1.57
CA GLU A 291 8.57 -20.13 -1.14
C GLU A 291 8.60 -20.54 0.35
N PHE A 292 7.59 -20.15 1.13
CA PHE A 292 7.58 -20.28 2.59
C PHE A 292 6.32 -21.00 3.14
N VAL A 293 5.54 -21.63 2.28
CA VAL A 293 4.30 -22.34 2.69
C VAL A 293 4.22 -23.73 2.08
N GLU A 294 3.54 -24.63 2.78
CA GLU A 294 3.31 -25.98 2.30
C GLU A 294 2.16 -26.03 1.26
N PRO A 295 2.21 -26.96 0.31
CA PRO A 295 1.15 -27.12 -0.69
C PRO A 295 -0.27 -27.27 -0.12
N ALA A 296 -0.40 -27.84 1.08
CA ALA A 296 -1.67 -27.99 1.77
C ALA A 296 -2.30 -26.64 2.16
N GLU A 297 -1.50 -25.63 2.51
CA GLU A 297 -1.99 -24.29 2.82
C GLU A 297 -2.52 -23.58 1.56
N ILE A 298 -1.82 -23.72 0.43
CA ILE A 298 -2.28 -23.22 -0.87
C ILE A 298 -3.62 -23.84 -1.23
N LYS A 299 -3.75 -25.17 -1.09
CA LYS A 299 -5.00 -25.88 -1.35
C LYS A 299 -6.14 -25.35 -0.48
N ALA A 300 -5.93 -25.26 0.82
CA ALA A 300 -6.93 -24.76 1.76
C ALA A 300 -7.36 -23.31 1.46
N ALA A 301 -6.46 -22.45 1.01
CA ALA A 301 -6.78 -21.09 0.59
C ALA A 301 -7.61 -21.09 -0.71
N LEU A 302 -7.23 -21.91 -1.69
CA LEU A 302 -7.95 -22.05 -2.96
C LEU A 302 -9.38 -22.59 -2.76
N GLU A 303 -9.64 -23.44 -1.79
CA GLU A 303 -10.99 -23.95 -1.49
C GLU A 303 -11.93 -22.81 -1.03
N ARG A 304 -11.42 -21.88 -0.22
CA ARG A 304 -12.21 -20.79 0.38
C ARG A 304 -12.42 -19.58 -0.55
N CYS A 305 -11.51 -19.33 -1.49
CA CYS A 305 -11.54 -18.13 -2.32
C CYS A 305 -12.59 -18.17 -3.42
N ALA A 306 -12.99 -17.01 -3.92
CA ALA A 306 -13.87 -16.87 -5.08
C ALA A 306 -13.11 -16.69 -6.41
N GLY A 307 -11.85 -16.31 -6.36
CA GLY A 307 -10.93 -16.19 -7.49
C GLY A 307 -9.49 -16.27 -7.01
N PHE A 308 -8.55 -16.48 -7.91
CA PHE A 308 -7.14 -16.55 -7.58
C PHE A 308 -6.27 -15.88 -8.64
N ILE A 309 -5.10 -15.42 -8.21
CA ILE A 309 -4.09 -14.83 -9.07
C ILE A 309 -2.76 -15.50 -8.76
N ILE A 310 -2.01 -15.91 -9.81
CA ILE A 310 -0.69 -16.51 -9.65
C ILE A 310 0.37 -15.65 -10.32
N GLY A 311 1.50 -15.42 -9.64
CA GLY A 311 2.60 -14.60 -10.10
C GLY A 311 3.96 -15.27 -10.00
N SER A 312 4.81 -15.06 -11.01
CA SER A 312 6.13 -15.69 -11.10
C SER A 312 7.22 -14.73 -11.54
N PRO A 313 8.42 -14.79 -10.96
CA PRO A 313 9.61 -14.32 -11.65
C PRO A 313 9.94 -15.32 -12.76
N THR A 314 10.61 -14.86 -13.83
CA THR A 314 11.26 -15.75 -14.81
C THR A 314 12.74 -15.84 -14.46
N LEU A 315 13.19 -17.04 -14.11
CA LEU A 315 14.58 -17.33 -13.73
C LEU A 315 15.14 -18.38 -14.69
N GLY A 316 16.18 -18.02 -15.45
CA GLY A 316 16.78 -18.92 -16.46
C GLY A 316 15.78 -19.44 -17.50
N GLY A 317 14.79 -18.63 -17.89
CA GLY A 317 13.73 -19.02 -18.84
C GLY A 317 12.58 -19.83 -18.23
N HIS A 318 12.55 -20.02 -16.90
CA HIS A 318 11.57 -20.90 -16.23
C HIS A 318 10.87 -20.26 -15.05
N ALA A 319 9.69 -20.77 -14.70
CA ALA A 319 9.08 -20.54 -13.40
C ALA A 319 9.84 -21.34 -12.33
N PRO A 320 10.16 -20.74 -11.15
CA PRO A 320 10.85 -21.45 -10.07
C PRO A 320 9.99 -22.58 -9.50
N THR A 321 10.65 -23.60 -8.91
CA THR A 321 9.99 -24.80 -8.39
C THR A 321 8.79 -24.50 -7.48
N PRO A 322 8.81 -23.54 -6.53
CA PRO A 322 7.64 -23.23 -5.71
C PRO A 322 6.42 -22.81 -6.54
N ILE A 323 6.61 -22.09 -7.63
CA ILE A 323 5.52 -21.70 -8.55
C ILE A 323 5.01 -22.90 -9.34
N GLN A 324 5.88 -23.79 -9.79
CA GLN A 324 5.45 -25.03 -10.49
C GLN A 324 4.64 -25.93 -9.56
N THR A 325 5.04 -26.05 -8.29
CA THR A 325 4.29 -26.77 -7.25
C THR A 325 2.92 -26.12 -7.02
N ALA A 326 2.89 -24.78 -6.85
CA ALA A 326 1.64 -24.05 -6.66
C ALA A 326 0.70 -24.21 -7.87
N LEU A 327 1.22 -24.16 -9.09
CA LEU A 327 0.45 -24.42 -10.31
C LEU A 327 -0.14 -25.85 -10.30
N GLY A 328 0.63 -26.86 -9.90
CA GLY A 328 0.15 -28.23 -9.73
C GLY A 328 -1.02 -28.33 -8.75
N VAL A 329 -0.93 -27.65 -7.61
CA VAL A 329 -2.02 -27.57 -6.62
C VAL A 329 -3.26 -26.89 -7.22
N ILE A 330 -3.08 -25.76 -7.93
CA ILE A 330 -4.19 -25.05 -8.59
C ILE A 330 -4.90 -25.99 -9.59
N LEU A 331 -4.15 -26.62 -10.48
CA LEU A 331 -4.70 -27.46 -11.54
C LEU A 331 -5.46 -28.67 -10.98
N SER A 332 -5.04 -29.20 -9.81
CA SER A 332 -5.63 -30.37 -9.18
C SER A 332 -6.79 -30.06 -8.24
N SER A 333 -6.86 -28.86 -7.63
CA SER A 333 -7.80 -28.58 -6.54
C SER A 333 -8.73 -27.40 -6.76
N ALA A 334 -8.34 -26.38 -7.56
CA ALA A 334 -9.18 -25.20 -7.75
C ALA A 334 -10.36 -25.48 -8.69
N GLN A 335 -11.56 -25.01 -8.32
CA GLN A 335 -12.75 -25.14 -9.15
C GLN A 335 -12.62 -24.32 -10.44
N LYS A 336 -12.99 -24.89 -11.58
CA LYS A 336 -12.88 -24.25 -12.90
C LYS A 336 -13.78 -23.03 -13.10
N THR A 337 -14.78 -22.86 -12.24
CA THR A 337 -15.68 -21.70 -12.24
C THR A 337 -15.05 -20.44 -11.64
N LYS A 338 -13.91 -20.56 -10.94
CA LYS A 338 -13.20 -19.44 -10.35
C LYS A 338 -12.46 -18.65 -11.43
N LEU A 339 -12.51 -17.31 -11.31
CA LEU A 339 -11.68 -16.45 -12.15
C LEU A 339 -10.21 -16.60 -11.77
N ALA A 340 -9.36 -16.66 -12.77
CA ALA A 340 -7.91 -16.74 -12.62
C ALA A 340 -7.25 -15.43 -13.11
N GLY A 341 -6.08 -15.11 -12.57
CA GLY A 341 -5.23 -14.04 -13.07
C GLY A 341 -3.77 -14.48 -13.10
N VAL A 342 -2.98 -13.87 -13.98
CA VAL A 342 -1.54 -14.16 -14.13
C VAL A 342 -0.75 -12.87 -14.16
N PHE A 343 0.36 -12.83 -13.45
CA PHE A 343 1.33 -11.74 -13.54
C PHE A 343 2.75 -12.27 -13.38
N GLY A 344 3.74 -11.45 -13.71
CA GLY A 344 5.12 -11.81 -13.43
C GLY A 344 6.13 -10.74 -13.76
N SER A 345 7.34 -10.96 -13.29
CA SER A 345 8.50 -10.11 -13.54
C SER A 345 9.62 -10.89 -14.23
N PHE A 346 10.39 -10.23 -15.10
CA PHE A 346 11.47 -10.85 -15.85
C PHE A 346 12.55 -9.84 -16.23
N GLY A 347 13.77 -10.34 -16.53
CA GLY A 347 14.87 -9.52 -17.06
C GLY A 347 14.89 -9.49 -18.58
N TRP A 348 14.92 -10.65 -19.21
CA TRP A 348 15.10 -10.80 -20.67
C TRP A 348 13.82 -11.22 -21.38
N SER A 349 13.18 -12.26 -20.90
CA SER A 349 12.01 -12.92 -21.50
C SER A 349 11.04 -13.39 -20.42
N GLY A 350 9.78 -13.53 -20.76
CA GLY A 350 8.68 -13.77 -19.81
C GLY A 350 8.09 -15.18 -19.89
N GLU A 351 8.85 -16.21 -20.20
CA GLU A 351 8.37 -17.60 -20.44
C GLU A 351 7.60 -18.17 -19.25
N ALA A 352 7.95 -17.80 -18.02
CA ALA A 352 7.19 -18.24 -16.85
C ALA A 352 5.75 -17.75 -16.89
N ILE A 353 5.52 -16.53 -17.40
CA ILE A 353 4.18 -15.94 -17.53
C ILE A 353 3.41 -16.67 -18.62
N ASP A 354 4.04 -16.93 -19.77
CA ASP A 354 3.45 -17.69 -20.88
C ASP A 354 3.05 -19.08 -20.46
N LEU A 355 3.91 -19.76 -19.69
CA LEU A 355 3.62 -21.08 -19.12
C LEU A 355 2.38 -21.06 -18.24
N LEU A 356 2.31 -20.11 -17.30
CA LEU A 356 1.17 -19.98 -16.38
C LEU A 356 -0.14 -19.68 -17.13
N GLU A 357 -0.08 -18.73 -18.05
CA GLU A 357 -1.22 -18.36 -18.90
C GLU A 357 -1.74 -19.55 -19.70
N THR A 358 -0.86 -20.22 -20.42
CA THR A 358 -1.21 -21.38 -21.27
C THR A 358 -1.80 -22.51 -20.44
N LYS A 359 -1.14 -22.89 -19.34
CA LYS A 359 -1.61 -24.00 -18.48
C LYS A 359 -2.95 -23.73 -17.85
N LEU A 360 -3.25 -22.50 -17.44
CA LEU A 360 -4.55 -22.14 -16.89
C LEU A 360 -5.63 -22.11 -17.96
N LYS A 361 -5.35 -21.59 -19.16
CA LYS A 361 -6.29 -21.60 -20.30
C LYS A 361 -6.59 -23.03 -20.75
N ASP A 362 -5.56 -23.85 -20.92
CA ASP A 362 -5.71 -25.27 -21.31
C ASP A 362 -6.54 -26.07 -20.28
N ALA A 363 -6.39 -25.73 -19.00
CA ALA A 363 -7.17 -26.33 -17.93
C ALA A 363 -8.62 -25.79 -17.85
N GLY A 364 -9.02 -24.85 -18.69
CA GLY A 364 -10.38 -24.30 -18.78
C GLY A 364 -10.67 -23.16 -17.80
N TYR A 365 -9.67 -22.53 -17.18
CA TYR A 365 -9.90 -21.32 -16.37
C TYR A 365 -10.11 -20.10 -17.26
N LYS A 366 -11.05 -19.25 -16.84
CA LYS A 366 -11.24 -17.93 -17.45
C LYS A 366 -10.30 -16.92 -16.78
N LEU A 367 -9.49 -16.23 -17.57
CA LEU A 367 -8.69 -15.12 -17.07
C LEU A 367 -9.57 -13.89 -16.87
N GLY A 368 -9.40 -13.20 -15.75
CA GLY A 368 -10.12 -11.99 -15.40
C GLY A 368 -9.48 -10.72 -15.95
N PHE A 369 -8.23 -10.82 -16.40
CA PHE A 369 -7.46 -9.75 -17.04
C PHE A 369 -6.36 -10.34 -17.92
N GLU A 370 -5.80 -9.53 -18.82
CA GLU A 370 -4.63 -9.89 -19.62
C GLU A 370 -3.40 -10.02 -18.73
N PRO A 371 -2.53 -11.06 -18.91
CA PRO A 371 -1.37 -11.28 -18.07
C PRO A 371 -0.47 -10.06 -17.93
N ILE A 372 -0.21 -9.64 -16.69
CA ILE A 372 0.69 -8.52 -16.40
C ILE A 372 2.14 -8.95 -16.56
N ARG A 373 2.89 -8.22 -17.38
CA ARG A 373 4.29 -8.51 -17.74
C ARG A 373 5.18 -7.35 -17.35
N VAL A 374 5.99 -7.51 -16.32
CA VAL A 374 6.85 -6.45 -15.80
C VAL A 374 8.31 -6.77 -16.10
N LYS A 375 8.94 -5.94 -16.94
CA LYS A 375 10.36 -6.06 -17.25
C LYS A 375 11.19 -5.28 -16.21
N PHE A 376 12.12 -5.97 -15.55
CA PHE A 376 12.97 -5.41 -14.48
C PHE A 376 12.15 -4.85 -13.30
N LYS A 377 12.53 -3.68 -12.78
CA LYS A 377 11.87 -3.01 -11.66
C LYS A 377 10.60 -2.32 -12.15
N PRO A 378 9.43 -2.53 -11.50
CA PRO A 378 8.21 -1.82 -11.87
C PRO A 378 8.36 -0.29 -11.66
N THR A 379 7.77 0.49 -12.57
CA THR A 379 7.64 1.94 -12.47
C THR A 379 6.40 2.31 -11.67
N GLU A 380 6.25 3.59 -11.31
CA GLU A 380 5.01 4.10 -10.67
C GLU A 380 3.77 3.83 -11.54
N MET A 381 3.90 4.09 -12.84
CA MET A 381 2.82 3.83 -13.81
C MET A 381 2.46 2.34 -13.87
N THR A 382 3.47 1.45 -13.88
CA THR A 382 3.25 0.00 -13.82
C THR A 382 2.52 -0.40 -12.55
N LEU A 383 2.89 0.14 -11.38
CA LEU A 383 2.25 -0.18 -10.11
C LEU A 383 0.81 0.35 -10.06
N LYS A 384 0.57 1.54 -10.60
CA LYS A 384 -0.78 2.09 -10.75
C LYS A 384 -1.66 1.19 -11.63
N GLN A 385 -1.14 0.75 -12.77
CA GLN A 385 -1.82 -0.21 -13.64
C GLN A 385 -2.12 -1.53 -12.91
N CYS A 386 -1.18 -2.05 -12.11
CA CYS A 386 -1.40 -3.26 -11.32
C CYS A 386 -2.50 -3.08 -10.27
N GLU A 387 -2.56 -1.93 -9.62
CA GLU A 387 -3.62 -1.59 -8.67
C GLU A 387 -4.99 -1.51 -9.36
N GLU A 388 -5.08 -0.84 -10.50
CA GLU A 388 -6.31 -0.77 -11.32
C GLU A 388 -6.75 -2.17 -11.76
N THR A 389 -5.81 -3.02 -12.21
CA THR A 389 -6.10 -4.41 -12.58
C THR A 389 -6.63 -5.22 -11.40
N GLY A 390 -6.08 -5.03 -10.21
CA GLY A 390 -6.58 -5.66 -8.98
C GLY A 390 -8.01 -5.25 -8.67
N THR A 391 -8.34 -3.97 -8.84
CA THR A 391 -9.70 -3.44 -8.66
C THR A 391 -10.67 -4.05 -9.66
N ASP A 392 -10.31 -4.08 -10.94
CA ASP A 392 -11.15 -4.65 -12.01
C ASP A 392 -11.39 -6.15 -11.80
N PHE A 393 -10.34 -6.88 -11.39
CA PHE A 393 -10.47 -8.30 -11.07
C PHE A 393 -11.44 -8.54 -9.91
N ALA A 394 -11.35 -7.75 -8.84
CA ALA A 394 -12.26 -7.84 -7.71
C ALA A 394 -13.71 -7.55 -8.10
N GLN A 395 -13.94 -6.55 -8.96
CA GLN A 395 -15.27 -6.24 -9.51
C GLN A 395 -15.80 -7.39 -10.36
N ALA A 396 -14.94 -8.01 -11.20
CA ALA A 396 -15.32 -9.18 -12.00
C ALA A 396 -15.71 -10.37 -11.12
N VAL A 397 -15.00 -10.62 -10.02
CA VAL A 397 -15.31 -11.65 -9.02
C VAL A 397 -16.65 -11.35 -8.34
N LYS A 398 -16.91 -10.11 -7.92
CA LYS A 398 -18.21 -9.67 -7.37
C LYS A 398 -19.37 -9.93 -8.34
N LYS A 399 -19.16 -9.56 -9.61
CA LYS A 399 -20.16 -9.76 -10.69
C LYS A 399 -20.43 -11.24 -10.94
N ALA A 400 -19.41 -12.07 -10.99
CA ALA A 400 -19.54 -13.51 -11.17
C ALA A 400 -20.34 -14.14 -10.02
N LYS A 401 -20.09 -13.74 -8.77
CA LYS A 401 -20.86 -14.23 -7.61
C LYS A 401 -22.32 -13.77 -7.65
N LYS A 402 -22.60 -12.51 -7.99
CA LYS A 402 -23.99 -12.04 -8.14
C LYS A 402 -24.75 -12.82 -9.22
N ALA A 403 -24.10 -13.18 -10.32
CA ALA A 403 -24.70 -13.96 -11.40
C ALA A 403 -24.99 -15.42 -11.00
N SER A 404 -24.26 -15.99 -10.03
CA SER A 404 -24.45 -17.37 -9.54
C SER A 404 -25.55 -17.49 -8.48
N ILE A 405 -26.04 -16.40 -7.91
CA ILE A 405 -27.15 -16.39 -6.95
C ILE A 405 -28.45 -16.50 -7.75
N PRO A 406 -29.28 -17.57 -7.53
CA PRO A 406 -30.58 -17.64 -8.15
C PRO A 406 -31.38 -16.38 -7.82
N LYS A 407 -31.99 -15.75 -8.82
CA LYS A 407 -32.91 -14.62 -8.59
C LYS A 407 -34.11 -15.12 -7.79
N ALA A 408 -33.94 -15.25 -6.48
CA ALA A 408 -35.07 -15.36 -5.58
C ALA A 408 -35.86 -14.04 -5.70
N LYS A 409 -37.16 -14.13 -5.89
CA LYS A 409 -38.09 -12.98 -5.78
C LYS A 409 -38.00 -12.47 -4.35
N ILE A 410 -37.03 -11.59 -4.06
CA ILE A 410 -36.93 -10.86 -2.80
C ILE A 410 -38.07 -9.85 -2.83
N GLY A 411 -38.83 -9.78 -1.74
CA GLY A 411 -39.93 -8.83 -1.61
C GLY A 411 -39.48 -7.40 -1.87
N GLU A 412 -39.89 -6.88 -2.98
CA GLU A 412 -39.45 -5.63 -3.62
C GLU A 412 -39.88 -4.34 -2.89
N ALA A 413 -40.49 -4.43 -1.71
CA ALA A 413 -41.32 -3.30 -1.30
C ALA A 413 -40.63 -2.19 -0.46
N THR A 414 -39.52 -2.46 0.28
CA THR A 414 -38.99 -1.48 1.24
C THR A 414 -37.66 -0.89 0.80
N THR A 415 -36.71 -1.69 0.31
CA THR A 415 -35.40 -1.21 -0.16
C THR A 415 -35.57 -0.33 -1.40
N ASP A 416 -36.52 -0.65 -2.27
CA ASP A 416 -36.85 0.09 -3.48
C ASP A 416 -37.31 1.53 -3.20
N ARG A 417 -38.08 1.77 -2.13
CA ARG A 417 -38.58 3.11 -1.79
C ARG A 417 -37.47 4.08 -1.35
N VAL A 418 -36.53 3.62 -0.55
CA VAL A 418 -35.38 4.43 -0.10
C VAL A 418 -34.47 4.74 -1.30
N GLU A 419 -34.16 3.75 -2.12
CA GLU A 419 -33.35 3.93 -3.32
C GLU A 419 -33.99 4.90 -4.31
N GLN A 420 -35.29 4.82 -4.52
CA GLN A 420 -36.05 5.76 -5.35
C GLN A 420 -36.02 7.18 -4.78
N ALA A 421 -36.16 7.33 -3.47
CA ALA A 421 -36.11 8.63 -2.80
C ALA A 421 -34.70 9.24 -2.89
N VAL A 422 -33.64 8.45 -2.62
CA VAL A 422 -32.23 8.88 -2.76
C VAL A 422 -31.92 9.28 -4.20
N GLY A 423 -32.49 8.59 -5.19
CA GLY A 423 -32.36 8.93 -6.61
C GLY A 423 -32.91 10.31 -6.99
N ARG A 424 -33.69 10.96 -6.10
CA ARG A 424 -34.19 12.35 -6.30
C ARG A 424 -33.21 13.44 -5.90
N ILE A 425 -32.12 13.07 -5.24
CA ILE A 425 -31.03 14.01 -4.96
C ILE A 425 -30.31 14.32 -6.25
N VAL A 426 -30.44 15.58 -6.69
CA VAL A 426 -29.88 16.06 -7.95
C VAL A 426 -28.47 16.58 -7.72
N GLY A 427 -27.56 16.30 -8.63
CA GLY A 427 -26.17 16.80 -8.58
C GLY A 427 -25.75 17.48 -9.88
N SER A 428 -24.82 18.42 -9.79
CA SER A 428 -24.16 19.02 -10.96
C SER A 428 -23.36 17.96 -11.70
N MET A 429 -23.40 17.98 -13.03
CA MET A 429 -22.57 17.09 -13.81
C MET A 429 -21.18 17.69 -14.00
N THR A 430 -20.18 17.04 -13.44
CA THR A 430 -18.80 17.52 -13.44
C THR A 430 -17.82 16.41 -13.76
N ILE A 431 -16.60 16.78 -14.15
CA ILE A 431 -15.48 15.86 -14.33
C ILE A 431 -14.35 16.35 -13.44
N VAL A 432 -13.90 15.49 -12.55
CA VAL A 432 -12.70 15.70 -11.75
C VAL A 432 -11.49 15.20 -12.54
N THR A 433 -10.48 16.04 -12.68
CA THR A 433 -9.21 15.72 -13.35
C THR A 433 -8.04 16.02 -12.42
N THR A 434 -7.04 15.16 -12.41
CA THR A 434 -5.84 15.33 -11.57
C THR A 434 -4.59 14.84 -12.29
N GLN A 435 -3.46 15.43 -11.89
CA GLN A 435 -2.13 15.07 -12.38
C GLN A 435 -1.13 15.11 -11.23
N GLN A 436 -0.30 14.07 -11.10
CA GLN A 436 0.79 14.02 -10.13
C GLN A 436 2.01 13.34 -10.76
N GLY A 437 3.00 14.13 -11.16
CA GLY A 437 4.11 13.62 -11.98
C GLY A 437 3.59 13.03 -13.29
N ASP A 438 3.95 11.78 -13.56
CA ASP A 438 3.51 11.05 -14.76
C ASP A 438 2.15 10.36 -14.58
N LEU A 439 1.55 10.44 -13.39
CA LEU A 439 0.25 9.83 -13.11
C LEU A 439 -0.87 10.83 -13.34
N SER A 440 -1.84 10.45 -14.16
CA SER A 440 -3.05 11.24 -14.40
C SER A 440 -4.31 10.44 -14.03
N GLY A 441 -5.40 11.15 -13.75
CA GLY A 441 -6.68 10.55 -13.46
C GLY A 441 -7.83 11.45 -13.84
N ALA A 442 -8.96 10.85 -14.21
CA ALA A 442 -10.20 11.55 -14.43
C ALA A 442 -11.39 10.69 -14.04
N MET A 443 -12.46 11.32 -13.58
CA MET A 443 -13.75 10.66 -13.34
C MET A 443 -14.93 11.62 -13.53
N LEU A 444 -16.04 11.08 -13.98
CA LEU A 444 -17.32 11.77 -13.93
C LEU A 444 -17.80 11.83 -12.48
N ALA A 445 -18.21 13.00 -11.99
CA ALA A 445 -18.70 13.22 -10.64
C ALA A 445 -20.00 14.01 -10.66
N SER A 446 -21.00 13.57 -9.90
CA SER A 446 -22.25 14.27 -9.72
C SER A 446 -22.59 14.58 -8.26
N TRP A 447 -21.81 14.04 -7.31
CA TRP A 447 -21.96 14.32 -5.89
C TRP A 447 -20.93 15.38 -5.49
N VAL A 448 -21.21 16.61 -5.92
CA VAL A 448 -20.38 17.79 -5.66
C VAL A 448 -21.26 18.86 -5.06
N SER A 449 -20.78 19.52 -4.00
CA SER A 449 -21.48 20.62 -3.36
C SER A 449 -20.50 21.70 -2.90
N GLN A 450 -20.89 22.97 -2.99
CA GLN A 450 -20.18 24.03 -2.28
C GLN A 450 -20.25 23.78 -0.78
N ALA A 451 -19.14 23.91 -0.09
CA ALA A 451 -19.02 23.63 1.34
C ALA A 451 -18.78 24.88 2.19
N THR A 452 -18.01 25.84 1.69
CA THR A 452 -17.63 27.05 2.43
C THR A 452 -17.55 28.27 1.49
N PHE A 453 -17.71 29.46 2.10
CA PHE A 453 -17.54 30.73 1.41
C PHE A 453 -16.16 31.35 1.64
N ASN A 454 -15.59 31.14 2.83
CA ASN A 454 -14.30 31.73 3.20
C ASN A 454 -13.47 30.77 4.07
N PRO A 455 -12.36 30.19 3.54
CA PRO A 455 -12.03 30.25 2.12
C PRO A 455 -13.08 29.55 1.24
N PRO A 456 -13.18 29.91 -0.06
CA PRO A 456 -14.07 29.18 -0.96
C PRO A 456 -13.71 27.70 -0.99
N GLY A 457 -14.71 26.83 -0.86
CA GLY A 457 -14.44 25.39 -0.80
C GLY A 457 -15.64 24.56 -1.24
N LEU A 458 -15.34 23.32 -1.59
CA LEU A 458 -16.34 22.35 -2.06
C LEU A 458 -16.07 20.96 -1.46
N THR A 459 -17.12 20.13 -1.53
CA THR A 459 -17.00 18.69 -1.29
C THR A 459 -17.27 17.91 -2.57
N VAL A 460 -16.54 16.79 -2.74
CA VAL A 460 -16.79 15.81 -3.80
C VAL A 460 -16.70 14.40 -3.24
N ALA A 461 -17.67 13.54 -3.58
CA ALA A 461 -17.63 12.13 -3.21
C ALA A 461 -16.89 11.33 -4.30
N VAL A 462 -15.89 10.57 -3.87
CA VAL A 462 -15.04 9.72 -4.73
C VAL A 462 -15.13 8.28 -4.25
N ALA A 463 -15.60 7.38 -5.10
CA ALA A 463 -15.64 5.97 -4.75
C ALA A 463 -14.22 5.41 -4.56
N LYS A 464 -14.02 4.64 -3.50
CA LYS A 464 -12.72 4.06 -3.12
C LYS A 464 -12.11 3.20 -4.23
N GLU A 465 -12.95 2.58 -5.05
CA GLU A 465 -12.55 1.75 -6.19
C GLU A 465 -12.18 2.54 -7.46
N ARG A 466 -12.31 3.88 -7.48
CA ARG A 466 -11.92 4.68 -8.65
C ARG A 466 -10.42 4.88 -8.69
N ALA A 467 -9.84 4.77 -9.90
CA ALA A 467 -8.41 4.95 -10.13
C ALA A 467 -7.88 6.33 -9.67
N ILE A 468 -8.72 7.36 -9.75
CA ILE A 468 -8.37 8.73 -9.33
C ILE A 468 -8.20 8.86 -7.80
N GLU A 469 -8.82 7.97 -7.03
CA GLU A 469 -8.82 8.03 -5.56
C GLU A 469 -7.41 8.14 -4.99
N SER A 470 -6.47 7.36 -5.51
CA SER A 470 -5.07 7.37 -5.06
C SER A 470 -4.31 8.67 -5.30
N LEU A 471 -4.88 9.59 -6.10
CA LEU A 471 -4.31 10.91 -6.38
C LEU A 471 -5.03 12.03 -5.62
N MET A 472 -6.05 11.71 -4.83
CA MET A 472 -6.89 12.67 -4.10
C MET A 472 -6.74 12.56 -2.57
N HIS A 473 -5.50 12.40 -2.12
CA HIS A 473 -5.14 12.49 -0.70
C HIS A 473 -4.96 13.95 -0.27
N GLN A 474 -4.81 14.18 1.04
CA GLN A 474 -4.50 15.50 1.59
C GLN A 474 -3.33 16.15 0.84
N ASP A 475 -3.42 17.45 0.57
CA ASP A 475 -2.52 18.24 -0.26
C ASP A 475 -2.50 17.84 -1.76
N GLY A 476 -3.34 16.87 -2.16
CA GLY A 476 -3.57 16.53 -3.56
C GLY A 476 -4.26 17.68 -4.30
N LYS A 477 -3.93 17.84 -5.58
CA LYS A 477 -4.48 18.88 -6.45
C LYS A 477 -5.38 18.28 -7.51
N PHE A 478 -6.46 18.97 -7.83
CA PHE A 478 -7.34 18.58 -8.91
C PHE A 478 -8.01 19.79 -9.56
N VAL A 479 -8.60 19.57 -10.73
CA VAL A 479 -9.50 20.53 -11.38
C VAL A 479 -10.89 19.92 -11.39
N LEU A 480 -11.88 20.69 -10.98
CA LEU A 480 -13.29 20.37 -11.15
C LEU A 480 -13.78 21.06 -12.43
N ASN A 481 -14.06 20.29 -13.46
CA ASN A 481 -14.61 20.79 -14.73
C ASN A 481 -16.14 20.66 -14.69
N ILE A 482 -16.86 21.78 -14.76
CA ILE A 482 -18.33 21.87 -14.70
C ILE A 482 -18.85 21.78 -16.12
N LEU A 483 -19.76 20.84 -16.39
CA LEU A 483 -20.26 20.61 -17.74
C LEU A 483 -21.46 21.52 -18.09
N GLU A 484 -21.53 21.93 -19.36
CA GLU A 484 -22.61 22.76 -19.88
C GLU A 484 -23.79 21.90 -20.30
N GLN A 485 -25.01 22.33 -19.91
CA GLN A 485 -26.25 21.70 -20.34
C GLN A 485 -26.33 21.67 -21.90
N ASP A 486 -26.82 20.58 -22.43
CA ASP A 486 -26.94 20.29 -23.86
C ASP A 486 -25.63 20.07 -24.64
N LYS A 487 -24.47 20.45 -24.07
CA LYS A 487 -23.14 20.19 -24.63
C LYS A 487 -22.32 19.12 -23.85
N HIS A 488 -22.81 18.68 -22.68
CA HIS A 488 -22.11 17.74 -21.79
C HIS A 488 -21.97 16.31 -22.34
N ILE A 489 -22.80 15.90 -23.28
CA ILE A 489 -22.95 14.49 -23.71
C ILE A 489 -21.65 13.87 -24.23
N PRO A 490 -20.82 14.53 -25.07
CA PRO A 490 -19.57 13.93 -25.54
C PRO A 490 -18.59 13.64 -24.39
N LEU A 491 -18.32 14.62 -23.52
CA LEU A 491 -17.43 14.45 -22.36
C LEU A 491 -17.99 13.44 -21.35
N MET A 492 -19.30 13.51 -21.06
CA MET A 492 -19.96 12.54 -20.19
C MET A 492 -19.77 11.11 -20.73
N LYS A 493 -20.07 10.85 -22.00
CA LYS A 493 -19.91 9.52 -22.61
C LYS A 493 -18.46 9.05 -22.60
N HIS A 494 -17.51 9.97 -22.83
CA HIS A 494 -16.09 9.65 -22.81
C HIS A 494 -15.64 9.17 -21.43
N PHE A 495 -15.94 9.91 -20.34
CA PHE A 495 -15.51 9.57 -19.00
C PHE A 495 -16.42 8.59 -18.25
N LEU A 496 -17.58 8.23 -18.81
CA LEU A 496 -18.46 7.18 -18.30
C LEU A 496 -18.04 5.78 -18.79
N LYS A 497 -17.36 5.69 -19.95
CA LYS A 497 -16.86 4.40 -20.45
C LYS A 497 -15.85 3.80 -19.48
N PRO A 498 -15.79 2.47 -19.34
CA PRO A 498 -14.68 1.83 -18.64
C PRO A 498 -13.39 2.04 -19.45
N PHE A 499 -12.34 2.46 -18.76
CA PHE A 499 -10.98 2.51 -19.30
C PHE A 499 -10.21 1.27 -18.87
N ALA A 500 -9.37 0.74 -19.76
CA ALA A 500 -8.47 -0.33 -19.39
C ALA A 500 -7.41 0.19 -18.39
N PRO A 501 -6.91 -0.66 -17.48
CA PRO A 501 -5.84 -0.30 -16.57
C PRO A 501 -4.64 0.27 -17.32
N GLY A 502 -4.20 1.49 -16.92
CA GLY A 502 -3.08 2.21 -17.55
C GLY A 502 -3.42 2.91 -18.88
N GLU A 503 -4.67 2.89 -19.33
CA GLU A 503 -5.11 3.63 -20.52
C GLU A 503 -5.10 5.14 -20.24
N ASP A 504 -4.56 5.92 -21.19
CA ASP A 504 -4.64 7.38 -21.13
C ASP A 504 -6.09 7.84 -21.35
N ARG A 505 -6.68 8.41 -20.31
CA ARG A 505 -8.08 8.83 -20.27
C ARG A 505 -8.36 10.11 -21.04
N PHE A 506 -7.32 10.82 -21.46
CA PHE A 506 -7.44 12.12 -22.13
C PHE A 506 -7.28 12.05 -23.65
N VAL A 507 -7.04 10.87 -24.22
CA VAL A 507 -6.95 10.69 -25.67
C VAL A 507 -8.26 11.11 -26.35
N GLY A 508 -8.16 12.10 -27.27
CA GLY A 508 -9.30 12.63 -28.00
C GLY A 508 -10.14 13.67 -27.23
N VAL A 509 -9.62 14.21 -26.13
CA VAL A 509 -10.27 15.27 -25.35
C VAL A 509 -9.46 16.56 -25.47
N ASN A 510 -10.13 17.69 -25.69
CA ASN A 510 -9.51 19.01 -25.72
C ASN A 510 -9.17 19.45 -24.30
N MET A 511 -7.90 19.74 -24.03
CA MET A 511 -7.46 20.12 -22.69
C MET A 511 -6.33 21.15 -22.69
N GLU A 512 -6.24 21.89 -21.59
CA GLU A 512 -5.13 22.79 -21.22
C GLU A 512 -4.60 22.40 -19.84
N THR A 513 -3.42 22.86 -19.49
CA THR A 513 -2.84 22.62 -18.16
C THR A 513 -3.17 23.80 -17.24
N ALA A 514 -3.77 23.50 -16.09
CA ALA A 514 -4.06 24.46 -15.03
C ALA A 514 -2.77 24.99 -14.34
N THR A 515 -2.88 26.06 -13.55
CA THR A 515 -1.76 26.60 -12.78
C THR A 515 -1.30 25.61 -11.70
N ASN A 516 -2.20 24.75 -11.21
CA ASN A 516 -1.89 23.67 -10.26
C ASN A 516 -1.31 22.41 -10.93
N GLY A 517 -1.16 22.41 -12.27
CA GLY A 517 -0.59 21.33 -13.06
C GLY A 517 -1.58 20.26 -13.52
N CYS A 518 -2.85 20.35 -13.12
CA CYS A 518 -3.90 19.38 -13.52
C CYS A 518 -4.57 19.75 -14.85
N PRO A 519 -5.18 18.79 -15.58
CA PRO A 519 -5.85 19.07 -16.84
C PRO A 519 -7.15 19.86 -16.67
N ILE A 520 -7.32 20.92 -17.46
CA ILE A 520 -8.59 21.64 -17.67
C ILE A 520 -9.21 21.14 -18.96
N LEU A 521 -10.48 20.75 -18.93
CA LEU A 521 -11.24 20.36 -20.12
C LEU A 521 -11.83 21.62 -20.76
N THR A 522 -11.32 22.03 -21.92
CA THR A 522 -11.70 23.31 -22.57
C THR A 522 -13.13 23.32 -23.11
N ASP A 523 -13.73 22.14 -23.32
CA ASP A 523 -15.14 22.00 -23.74
C ASP A 523 -16.13 22.02 -22.54
N SER A 524 -15.66 22.36 -21.33
CA SER A 524 -16.50 22.54 -20.14
C SER A 524 -17.13 23.95 -20.08
N LEU A 525 -18.16 24.12 -19.25
CA LEU A 525 -18.78 25.42 -18.97
C LEU A 525 -17.84 26.31 -18.15
N ALA A 526 -17.21 25.74 -17.15
CA ALA A 526 -16.34 26.40 -16.21
C ALA A 526 -15.38 25.38 -15.57
N TYR A 527 -14.30 25.87 -14.96
CA TYR A 527 -13.44 25.04 -14.13
C TYR A 527 -13.06 25.73 -12.81
N LEU A 528 -12.70 24.92 -11.81
CA LEU A 528 -12.19 25.33 -10.52
C LEU A 528 -10.91 24.54 -10.22
N GLU A 529 -9.83 25.24 -9.84
CA GLU A 529 -8.59 24.63 -9.35
C GLU A 529 -8.68 24.43 -7.85
N CYS A 530 -8.48 23.21 -7.39
CA CYS A 530 -8.76 22.80 -6.02
C CYS A 530 -7.57 22.13 -5.35
N ASN A 531 -7.44 22.35 -4.03
CA ASN A 531 -6.51 21.68 -3.15
C ASN A 531 -7.26 20.87 -2.09
N VAL A 532 -6.98 19.57 -2.00
CA VAL A 532 -7.58 18.68 -1.00
C VAL A 532 -7.08 19.07 0.39
N GLN A 533 -8.00 19.39 1.28
CA GLN A 533 -7.70 19.73 2.68
C GLN A 533 -7.88 18.54 3.60
N SER A 534 -8.95 17.80 3.42
CA SER A 534 -9.28 16.61 4.23
C SER A 534 -10.22 15.69 3.48
N ARG A 535 -10.33 14.47 3.95
CA ARG A 535 -11.32 13.51 3.46
C ARG A 535 -11.92 12.73 4.63
N MET A 536 -13.18 12.33 4.49
CA MET A 536 -13.93 11.57 5.47
C MET A 536 -14.40 10.26 4.84
N GLU A 537 -14.23 9.16 5.56
CA GLU A 537 -14.68 7.85 5.12
C GLU A 537 -16.21 7.73 5.20
N CYS A 538 -16.85 7.43 4.07
CA CYS A 538 -18.30 7.27 3.96
C CYS A 538 -18.61 5.93 3.27
N GLY A 539 -18.41 4.81 3.99
CA GLY A 539 -18.65 3.47 3.46
C GLY A 539 -17.73 3.15 2.27
N ASP A 540 -18.30 3.05 1.07
CA ASP A 540 -17.59 2.77 -0.18
C ASP A 540 -17.03 4.01 -0.89
N HIS A 541 -17.24 5.20 -0.32
CA HIS A 541 -16.75 6.48 -0.84
C HIS A 541 -15.88 7.22 0.18
N TRP A 542 -15.05 8.13 -0.34
CA TRP A 542 -14.47 9.24 0.39
C TRP A 542 -15.26 10.50 0.10
N LEU A 543 -15.67 11.24 1.12
CA LEU A 543 -16.12 12.62 0.99
C LEU A 543 -14.89 13.52 1.14
N ILE A 544 -14.46 14.13 0.05
CA ILE A 544 -13.28 14.97 -0.03
C ILE A 544 -13.69 16.42 0.12
N TYR A 545 -13.11 17.13 1.08
CA TYR A 545 -13.19 18.57 1.20
C TYR A 545 -11.96 19.22 0.58
N ALA A 546 -12.17 20.21 -0.28
CA ALA A 546 -11.11 20.94 -0.96
C ALA A 546 -11.38 22.43 -0.96
N THR A 547 -10.32 23.25 -0.81
CA THR A 547 -10.37 24.69 -1.04
C THR A 547 -10.20 24.99 -2.53
N ILE A 548 -10.80 26.08 -2.97
CA ILE A 548 -10.76 26.57 -4.35
C ILE A 548 -9.74 27.72 -4.40
N ASP A 549 -8.67 27.56 -5.19
CA ASP A 549 -7.63 28.57 -5.34
C ASP A 549 -8.00 29.57 -6.44
N THR A 550 -8.51 29.09 -7.57
CA THR A 550 -8.90 29.90 -8.72
C THR A 550 -9.89 29.17 -9.60
N GLY A 551 -10.45 29.85 -10.59
CA GLY A 551 -11.39 29.27 -11.55
C GLY A 551 -11.75 30.26 -12.65
N LYS A 552 -12.40 29.74 -13.70
CA LYS A 552 -12.85 30.54 -14.84
C LYS A 552 -14.13 29.98 -15.44
N VAL A 553 -15.02 30.85 -15.85
CA VAL A 553 -16.20 30.51 -16.67
C VAL A 553 -15.84 30.73 -18.13
N PHE A 554 -15.99 29.69 -18.95
CA PHE A 554 -15.76 29.78 -20.41
C PHE A 554 -16.96 30.36 -21.16
N ASN A 555 -18.19 30.03 -20.70
CA ASN A 555 -19.42 30.53 -21.30
C ASN A 555 -20.32 31.13 -20.20
N SER A 556 -20.35 32.46 -20.10
CA SER A 556 -21.13 33.17 -19.08
C SER A 556 -22.64 33.08 -19.26
N SER A 557 -23.11 32.73 -20.45
CA SER A 557 -24.54 32.52 -20.76
C SER A 557 -24.97 31.04 -20.66
N GLY A 558 -24.01 30.13 -20.46
CA GLY A 558 -24.28 28.70 -20.36
C GLY A 558 -24.93 28.33 -19.02
N VAL A 559 -25.59 27.18 -18.97
CA VAL A 559 -26.24 26.62 -17.79
C VAL A 559 -25.55 25.31 -17.41
N THR A 560 -25.35 25.07 -16.12
CA THR A 560 -24.76 23.82 -15.63
C THR A 560 -25.62 22.61 -15.95
N ALA A 561 -25.02 21.57 -16.50
CA ALA A 561 -25.66 20.28 -16.71
C ALA A 561 -25.97 19.59 -15.37
N VAL A 562 -27.13 18.96 -15.30
CA VAL A 562 -27.66 18.32 -14.10
C VAL A 562 -27.86 16.83 -14.32
N HIS A 563 -27.48 16.03 -13.34
CA HIS A 563 -27.68 14.58 -13.35
C HIS A 563 -28.96 14.20 -12.58
N HIS A 564 -29.95 13.71 -13.31
CA HIS A 564 -31.19 13.15 -12.76
C HIS A 564 -31.10 11.63 -12.69
N ARG A 565 -31.30 11.04 -11.52
CA ARG A 565 -31.27 9.60 -11.31
C ARG A 565 -32.67 9.06 -11.01
N LYS A 566 -32.90 7.80 -11.40
CA LYS A 566 -34.15 7.08 -11.06
C LYS A 566 -34.00 6.26 -9.77
N SER A 567 -32.78 5.91 -9.40
CA SER A 567 -32.44 5.08 -8.25
C SER A 567 -31.20 5.65 -7.54
N GLY A 568 -31.11 5.43 -6.23
CA GLY A 568 -29.94 5.82 -5.41
C GLY A 568 -28.75 4.85 -5.50
N SER A 569 -28.96 3.64 -6.03
CA SER A 569 -27.94 2.57 -6.02
C SER A 569 -27.06 2.51 -7.28
N HIS A 570 -27.33 3.34 -8.28
CA HIS A 570 -26.56 3.37 -9.55
C HIS A 570 -26.33 4.81 -10.02
N TYR A 571 -25.17 5.01 -10.68
CA TYR A 571 -24.84 6.24 -11.39
C TYR A 571 -25.61 6.36 -12.69
#